data_27536b870afaf66165a97c84114d8740
#
_entry.id   27536b870afaf66165a97c84114d8740
#
_cell.length_a   1.000
_cell.length_b   1.000
_cell.length_c   1.000
_cell.angle_alpha   90.00
_cell.angle_beta   90.00
_cell.angle_gamma   90.00
#
_symmetry.space_group_name_H-M   'P 1'
#
loop_
_entity.id
_entity.type
_entity.pdbx_description
1 polymer ?
#
loop_
_entity_poly.entity_id
_entity_poly.type
_entity_poly.pdbx_seq_one_letter_code
_entity_poly.pdbx_strand_id
1 'polypeptide(L)'
;MTKEEALNKFAQLGAVWFGNSKQHFAFSAYCRLQGWNKLADKWKEEAEEEWEEAEEVLNRLVELGCKPADLQELMKTQEFPFCDDPKLQIEGDYQPEAIKELSELAEAFCDDYPTKKLIEKWIEGEKDHMAWECQYLNYIDKLGYENFLTAMM
;
A
#
# COMPACT_ATOMS: atom_id res chain seq x y z
N MET A 1 0.89 2.72 -23.40
CA MET A 1 1.45 3.64 -22.38
C MET A 1 2.80 4.16 -22.87
N THR A 2 2.98 5.48 -22.92
CA THR A 2 4.27 6.08 -23.24
C THR A 2 5.24 5.96 -22.08
N LYS A 3 6.54 6.16 -22.35
CA LYS A 3 7.58 6.13 -21.31
C LYS A 3 7.35 7.23 -20.27
N GLU A 4 6.91 8.40 -20.70
CA GLU A 4 6.58 9.51 -19.80
C GLU A 4 5.38 9.19 -18.91
N GLU A 5 4.32 8.60 -19.48
CA GLU A 5 3.14 8.17 -18.73
C GLU A 5 3.53 7.09 -17.68
N ALA A 6 4.37 6.16 -18.07
CA ALA A 6 4.85 5.11 -17.17
C ALA A 6 5.66 5.71 -16.00
N LEU A 7 6.54 6.67 -16.29
CA LEU A 7 7.33 7.32 -15.25
C LEU A 7 6.45 8.13 -14.30
N ASN A 8 5.45 8.82 -14.82
CA ASN A 8 4.49 9.57 -14.00
C ASN A 8 3.69 8.62 -13.08
N LYS A 9 3.23 7.50 -13.60
CA LYS A 9 2.52 6.49 -12.80
C LYS A 9 3.41 5.89 -11.71
N PHE A 10 4.66 5.58 -12.07
CA PHE A 10 5.64 5.10 -11.11
C PHE A 10 5.86 6.10 -9.97
N ALA A 11 6.02 7.38 -10.32
CA ALA A 11 6.19 8.44 -9.34
C ALA A 11 4.96 8.60 -8.42
N GLN A 12 3.75 8.51 -9.00
CA GLN A 12 2.52 8.62 -8.24
C GLN A 12 2.36 7.51 -7.18
N LEU A 13 2.90 6.32 -7.44
CA LEU A 13 2.89 5.24 -6.45
C LEU A 13 3.54 5.67 -5.14
N GLY A 14 4.65 6.40 -5.20
CA GLY A 14 5.32 6.90 -4.01
C GLY A 14 4.43 7.81 -3.17
N ALA A 15 3.75 8.76 -3.82
CA ALA A 15 2.83 9.67 -3.15
C ALA A 15 1.65 8.93 -2.50
N VAL A 16 1.08 7.96 -3.22
CA VAL A 16 -0.03 7.13 -2.71
C VAL A 16 0.43 6.31 -1.50
N TRP A 17 1.57 5.63 -1.61
CA TRP A 17 2.06 4.77 -0.51
C TRP A 17 2.46 5.57 0.72
N PHE A 18 3.04 6.76 0.58
CA PHE A 18 3.28 7.63 1.74
C PHE A 18 1.96 8.00 2.42
N GLY A 19 0.93 8.36 1.65
CA GLY A 19 -0.38 8.70 2.19
C GLY A 19 -1.06 7.50 2.85
N ASN A 20 -1.03 6.34 2.21
CA ASN A 20 -1.57 5.09 2.78
C ASN A 20 -0.83 4.73 4.06
N SER A 21 0.50 4.83 4.08
CA SER A 21 1.31 4.52 5.26
C SER A 21 0.88 5.38 6.45
N LYS A 22 0.71 6.68 6.25
CA LYS A 22 0.21 7.59 7.31
C LYS A 22 -1.15 7.15 7.82
N GLN A 23 -2.09 6.87 6.94
CA GLN A 23 -3.44 6.46 7.30
C GLN A 23 -3.42 5.12 8.04
N HIS A 24 -2.61 4.16 7.60
CA HIS A 24 -2.50 2.85 8.24
C HIS A 24 -1.83 2.93 9.62
N PHE A 25 -0.85 3.80 9.81
CA PHE A 25 -0.29 4.07 11.14
C PHE A 25 -1.37 4.65 12.08
N ALA A 26 -2.17 5.59 11.61
CA ALA A 26 -3.25 6.17 12.39
C ALA A 26 -4.30 5.11 12.75
N PHE A 27 -4.67 4.26 11.79
CA PHE A 27 -5.62 3.18 12.02
C PHE A 27 -5.06 2.14 13.00
N SER A 28 -3.78 1.80 12.90
CA SER A 28 -3.11 0.90 13.85
C SER A 28 -3.18 1.45 15.28
N ALA A 29 -2.89 2.74 15.46
CA ALA A 29 -2.99 3.39 16.77
C ALA A 29 -4.41 3.34 17.33
N TYR A 30 -5.42 3.57 16.48
CA TYR A 30 -6.82 3.46 16.86
C TYR A 30 -7.18 2.04 17.29
N CYS A 31 -6.75 1.02 16.54
CA CYS A 31 -6.98 -0.38 16.90
C CYS A 31 -6.37 -0.71 18.27
N ARG A 32 -5.17 -0.19 18.55
CA ARG A 32 -4.50 -0.40 19.84
C ARG A 32 -5.28 0.23 20.99
N LEU A 33 -5.82 1.42 20.77
CA LEU A 33 -6.69 2.08 21.76
C LEU A 33 -7.93 1.22 22.07
N GLN A 34 -8.47 0.55 21.06
CA GLN A 34 -9.64 -0.33 21.21
C GLN A 34 -9.29 -1.69 21.82
N GLY A 35 -8.01 -2.01 22.01
CA GLY A 35 -7.58 -3.31 22.51
C GLY A 35 -7.49 -4.39 21.44
N TRP A 36 -7.66 -4.06 20.18
CA TRP A 36 -7.51 -5.00 19.05
C TRP A 36 -6.04 -5.09 18.65
N ASN A 37 -5.22 -5.65 19.54
CA ASN A 37 -3.76 -5.59 19.41
C ASN A 37 -3.22 -6.36 18.21
N LYS A 38 -3.80 -7.51 17.86
CA LYS A 38 -3.38 -8.28 16.68
C LYS A 38 -3.65 -7.52 15.39
N LEU A 39 -4.79 -6.85 15.33
CA LEU A 39 -5.15 -6.02 14.19
C LEU A 39 -4.24 -4.79 14.11
N ALA A 40 -3.94 -4.16 15.25
CA ALA A 40 -3.01 -3.04 15.33
C ALA A 40 -1.62 -3.41 14.81
N ASP A 41 -1.10 -4.57 15.20
CA ASP A 41 0.21 -5.06 14.76
C ASP A 41 0.21 -5.30 13.25
N LYS A 42 -0.85 -5.86 12.70
CA LYS A 42 -0.97 -6.12 11.26
C LYS A 42 -0.96 -4.83 10.45
N TRP A 43 -1.73 -3.83 10.86
CA TRP A 43 -1.80 -2.55 10.16
C TRP A 43 -0.52 -1.72 10.31
N LYS A 44 0.20 -1.86 11.43
CA LYS A 44 1.52 -1.25 11.59
C LYS A 44 2.53 -1.86 10.62
N GLU A 45 2.52 -3.18 10.48
CA GLU A 45 3.37 -3.89 9.52
C GLU A 45 3.10 -3.41 8.08
N GLU A 46 1.84 -3.29 7.70
CA GLU A 46 1.45 -2.76 6.39
C GLU A 46 1.92 -1.31 6.19
N ALA A 47 1.76 -0.48 7.21
CA ALA A 47 2.21 0.91 7.14
C ALA A 47 3.72 1.01 6.95
N GLU A 48 4.49 0.18 7.63
CA GLU A 48 5.96 0.15 7.50
C GLU A 48 6.38 -0.34 6.11
N GLU A 49 5.72 -1.36 5.57
CA GLU A 49 6.01 -1.87 4.21
C GLU A 49 5.71 -0.82 3.15
N GLU A 50 4.58 -0.12 3.24
CA GLU A 50 4.21 0.92 2.28
C GLU A 50 5.16 2.11 2.34
N TRP A 51 5.65 2.47 3.53
CA TRP A 51 6.66 3.49 3.68
C TRP A 51 7.96 3.11 2.97
N GLU A 52 8.41 1.87 3.16
CA GLU A 52 9.61 1.35 2.50
C GLU A 52 9.45 1.35 0.98
N GLU A 53 8.29 0.92 0.47
CA GLU A 53 7.99 0.93 -0.96
C GLU A 53 8.03 2.35 -1.53
N ALA A 54 7.48 3.32 -0.79
CA ALA A 54 7.54 4.73 -1.20
C ALA A 54 8.99 5.25 -1.24
N GLU A 55 9.82 4.87 -0.27
CA GLU A 55 11.26 5.21 -0.29
C GLU A 55 11.96 4.57 -1.49
N GLU A 56 11.61 3.33 -1.85
CA GLU A 56 12.15 2.66 -3.03
C GLU A 56 11.81 3.43 -4.32
N VAL A 57 10.59 3.97 -4.41
CA VAL A 57 10.19 4.83 -5.53
C VAL A 57 11.10 6.07 -5.61
N LEU A 58 11.27 6.78 -4.49
CA LEU A 58 12.10 7.98 -4.44
C LEU A 58 13.55 7.68 -4.85
N ASN A 59 14.12 6.63 -4.30
CA ASN A 59 15.50 6.25 -4.60
C ASN A 59 15.67 5.91 -6.09
N ARG A 60 14.73 5.17 -6.65
CA ARG A 60 14.78 4.82 -8.07
C ARG A 60 14.62 6.04 -8.97
N LEU A 61 13.76 7.00 -8.60
CA LEU A 61 13.60 8.23 -9.36
C LEU A 61 14.89 9.05 -9.40
N VAL A 62 15.61 9.12 -8.29
CA VAL A 62 16.91 9.78 -8.24
C VAL A 62 17.90 9.10 -9.19
N GLU A 63 17.96 7.77 -9.18
CA GLU A 63 18.81 6.99 -10.09
C GLU A 63 18.45 7.23 -11.56
N LEU A 64 17.18 7.46 -11.85
CA LEU A 64 16.69 7.77 -13.20
C LEU A 64 16.90 9.24 -13.59
N GLY A 65 17.46 10.04 -12.71
CA GLY A 65 17.82 11.44 -12.99
C GLY A 65 16.71 12.46 -12.69
N CYS A 66 15.75 12.12 -11.86
CA CYS A 66 14.71 13.08 -11.44
C CYS A 66 15.33 14.29 -10.74
N LYS A 67 14.76 15.46 -11.03
CA LYS A 67 15.21 16.73 -10.48
C LYS A 67 14.62 16.99 -9.09
N PRO A 68 15.26 17.83 -8.26
CA PRO A 68 14.72 18.16 -6.94
C PRO A 68 13.26 18.65 -6.93
N ALA A 69 12.83 19.37 -7.98
CA ALA A 69 11.46 19.85 -8.09
C ALA A 69 10.45 18.69 -8.18
N ASP A 70 10.78 17.62 -8.93
CA ASP A 70 9.94 16.44 -9.07
C ASP A 70 9.84 15.68 -7.75
N LEU A 71 10.95 15.57 -7.03
CA LEU A 71 10.98 14.95 -5.71
C LEU A 71 10.14 15.74 -4.70
N GLN A 72 10.15 17.06 -4.78
CA GLN A 72 9.33 17.91 -3.92
C GLN A 72 7.84 17.68 -4.16
N GLU A 73 7.43 17.51 -5.43
CA GLU A 73 6.03 17.17 -5.75
C GLU A 73 5.64 15.81 -5.18
N LEU A 74 6.55 14.83 -5.25
CA LEU A 74 6.31 13.50 -4.68
C LEU A 74 6.20 13.50 -3.15
N MET A 75 6.85 14.44 -2.49
CA MET A 75 6.74 14.61 -1.04
C MET A 75 5.37 15.15 -0.63
N LYS A 76 4.60 15.69 -1.57
CA LYS A 76 3.19 16.05 -1.34
C LYS A 76 2.35 14.78 -1.39
N THR A 77 2.26 14.10 -0.26
CA THR A 77 1.52 12.83 -0.17
C THR A 77 0.04 13.03 -0.46
N GLN A 78 -0.59 12.01 -1.03
CA GLN A 78 -2.03 11.99 -1.16
C GLN A 78 -2.64 11.74 0.22
N GLU A 79 -3.62 12.56 0.63
CA GLU A 79 -4.29 12.39 1.90
C GLU A 79 -5.43 11.38 1.78
N PHE A 80 -5.52 10.47 2.75
CA PHE A 80 -6.60 9.50 2.85
C PHE A 80 -7.37 9.73 4.15
N PRO A 81 -8.71 9.63 4.14
CA PRO A 81 -9.51 9.89 5.33
C PRO A 81 -9.28 8.80 6.39
N PHE A 82 -9.36 9.21 7.66
CA PHE A 82 -9.33 8.27 8.77
C PHE A 82 -10.60 7.40 8.74
N CYS A 83 -10.43 6.10 9.04
CA CYS A 83 -11.51 5.14 9.15
C CYS A 83 -11.49 4.54 10.54
N ASP A 84 -12.65 4.44 11.19
CA ASP A 84 -12.79 3.89 12.54
C ASP A 84 -13.44 2.50 12.57
N ASP A 85 -13.74 1.94 11.40
CA ASP A 85 -14.39 0.64 11.25
C ASP A 85 -13.44 -0.35 10.57
N PRO A 86 -12.93 -1.38 11.31
CA PRO A 86 -12.01 -2.36 10.74
C PRO A 86 -12.50 -3.06 9.48
N LYS A 87 -13.80 -3.39 9.40
CA LYS A 87 -14.35 -4.04 8.22
C LYS A 87 -14.28 -3.12 7.00
N LEU A 88 -14.69 -1.86 7.16
CA LEU A 88 -14.63 -0.87 6.08
C LEU A 88 -13.18 -0.55 5.69
N GLN A 89 -12.26 -0.52 6.65
CA GLN A 89 -10.85 -0.34 6.38
C GLN A 89 -10.30 -1.46 5.49
N ILE A 90 -10.61 -2.71 5.82
CA ILE A 90 -10.15 -3.86 5.04
C ILE A 90 -10.80 -3.86 3.66
N GLU A 91 -12.12 -3.64 3.57
CA GLU A 91 -12.83 -3.60 2.30
C GLU A 91 -12.31 -2.49 1.38
N GLY A 92 -12.04 -1.32 1.93
CA GLY A 92 -11.53 -0.19 1.16
C GLY A 92 -10.10 -0.38 0.66
N ASP A 93 -9.30 -1.11 1.41
CA ASP A 93 -7.90 -1.39 1.07
C ASP A 93 -7.76 -2.58 0.11
N TYR A 94 -8.72 -3.49 0.08
CA TYR A 94 -8.72 -4.66 -0.79
C TYR A 94 -9.05 -4.24 -2.23
N GLN A 95 -8.00 -4.18 -3.08
CA GLN A 95 -8.11 -3.71 -4.46
C GLN A 95 -7.42 -4.69 -5.43
N PRO A 96 -8.14 -5.72 -5.89
CA PRO A 96 -7.57 -6.74 -6.81
C PRO A 96 -6.99 -6.16 -8.10
N GLU A 97 -7.51 -5.03 -8.58
CA GLU A 97 -7.02 -4.36 -9.78
C GLU A 97 -5.60 -3.84 -9.66
N ALA A 98 -5.10 -3.65 -8.44
CA ALA A 98 -3.73 -3.15 -8.21
C ALA A 98 -2.68 -4.05 -8.86
N ILE A 99 -2.88 -5.37 -8.83
CA ILE A 99 -1.94 -6.32 -9.46
C ILE A 99 -1.90 -6.12 -10.98
N LYS A 100 -3.05 -5.92 -11.60
CA LYS A 100 -3.14 -5.67 -13.04
C LYS A 100 -2.42 -4.37 -13.39
N GLU A 101 -2.69 -3.31 -12.65
CA GLU A 101 -2.08 -2.00 -12.88
C GLU A 101 -0.55 -2.06 -12.73
N LEU A 102 -0.07 -2.73 -11.69
CA LEU A 102 1.37 -2.92 -11.48
C LEU A 102 1.99 -3.79 -12.59
N SER A 103 1.28 -4.81 -13.05
CA SER A 103 1.77 -5.67 -14.13
C SER A 103 1.90 -4.90 -15.44
N GLU A 104 0.92 -4.06 -15.77
CA GLU A 104 0.98 -3.18 -16.94
C GLU A 104 2.12 -2.17 -16.82
N LEU A 105 2.34 -1.64 -15.63
CA LEU A 105 3.45 -0.73 -15.38
C LEU A 105 4.80 -1.43 -15.53
N ALA A 106 4.94 -2.65 -15.02
CA ALA A 106 6.16 -3.45 -15.19
C ALA A 106 6.49 -3.67 -16.66
N GLU A 107 5.50 -4.00 -17.48
CA GLU A 107 5.68 -4.16 -18.92
C GLU A 107 6.11 -2.87 -19.61
N ALA A 108 5.63 -1.72 -19.15
CA ALA A 108 6.04 -0.42 -19.68
C ALA A 108 7.53 -0.14 -19.41
N PHE A 109 8.14 -0.80 -18.42
CA PHE A 109 9.57 -0.73 -18.11
C PHE A 109 10.35 -1.97 -18.59
N CYS A 110 9.87 -2.63 -19.64
CA CYS A 110 10.52 -3.85 -20.17
C CYS A 110 11.98 -3.64 -20.62
N ASP A 111 12.35 -2.41 -20.96
CA ASP A 111 13.70 -2.02 -21.35
C ASP A 111 14.57 -1.51 -20.18
N ASP A 112 13.99 -1.45 -18.97
CA ASP A 112 14.66 -1.01 -17.75
C ASP A 112 14.49 -2.09 -16.68
N TYR A 113 15.37 -3.07 -16.72
CA TYR A 113 15.29 -4.24 -15.86
C TYR A 113 15.27 -3.90 -14.35
N PRO A 114 16.12 -3.00 -13.84
CA PRO A 114 16.07 -2.66 -12.42
C PRO A 114 14.71 -2.10 -11.97
N THR A 115 14.07 -1.24 -12.76
CA THR A 115 12.74 -0.70 -12.44
C THR A 115 11.68 -1.80 -12.55
N LYS A 116 11.71 -2.60 -13.63
CA LYS A 116 10.77 -3.70 -13.80
C LYS A 116 10.85 -4.69 -12.64
N LYS A 117 12.05 -5.07 -12.23
CA LYS A 117 12.27 -6.01 -11.11
C LYS A 117 11.72 -5.46 -9.80
N LEU A 118 11.87 -4.17 -9.57
CA LEU A 118 11.33 -3.52 -8.37
C LEU A 118 9.80 -3.61 -8.36
N ILE A 119 9.15 -3.31 -9.49
CA ILE A 119 7.69 -3.40 -9.61
C ILE A 119 7.21 -4.85 -9.43
N GLU A 120 7.92 -5.83 -9.99
CA GLU A 120 7.58 -7.25 -9.82
C GLU A 120 7.64 -7.67 -8.35
N LYS A 121 8.61 -7.15 -7.59
CA LYS A 121 8.68 -7.36 -6.13
C LYS A 121 7.45 -6.81 -5.44
N TRP A 122 6.97 -5.63 -5.82
CA TRP A 122 5.76 -5.04 -5.26
C TRP A 122 4.51 -5.85 -5.58
N ILE A 123 4.44 -6.46 -6.78
CA ILE A 123 3.34 -7.35 -7.16
C ILE A 123 3.25 -8.53 -6.18
N GLU A 124 4.38 -9.13 -5.82
CA GLU A 124 4.39 -10.23 -4.84
C GLU A 124 3.92 -9.77 -3.46
N GLY A 125 4.36 -8.58 -3.04
CA GLY A 125 3.90 -7.96 -1.79
C GLY A 125 2.39 -7.71 -1.78
N GLU A 126 1.84 -7.21 -2.89
CA GLU A 126 0.41 -6.96 -3.03
C GLU A 126 -0.41 -8.26 -2.99
N LYS A 127 0.11 -9.34 -3.58
CA LYS A 127 -0.55 -10.66 -3.49
C LYS A 127 -0.66 -11.13 -2.05
N ASP A 128 0.42 -11.01 -1.28
CA ASP A 128 0.42 -11.37 0.14
C ASP A 128 -0.54 -10.50 0.94
N HIS A 129 -0.54 -9.20 0.66
CA HIS A 129 -1.44 -8.23 1.27
C HIS A 129 -2.91 -8.59 1.04
N MET A 130 -3.29 -8.86 -0.21
CA MET A 130 -4.65 -9.24 -0.55
C MET A 130 -5.05 -10.59 0.04
N ALA A 131 -4.11 -11.51 0.18
CA ALA A 131 -4.38 -12.82 0.76
C ALA A 131 -4.84 -12.71 2.21
N TRP A 132 -4.13 -11.93 3.05
CA TRP A 132 -4.54 -11.76 4.44
C TRP A 132 -5.80 -10.92 4.59
N GLU A 133 -6.02 -9.94 3.73
CA GLU A 133 -7.26 -9.15 3.73
C GLU A 133 -8.46 -10.02 3.42
N CYS A 134 -8.36 -10.85 2.39
CA CYS A 134 -9.38 -11.82 2.03
C CYS A 134 -9.67 -12.79 3.17
N GLN A 135 -8.62 -13.27 3.84
CA GLN A 135 -8.74 -14.14 5.00
C GLN A 135 -9.50 -13.47 6.14
N TYR A 136 -9.19 -12.22 6.42
CA TYR A 136 -9.87 -11.47 7.50
C TYR A 136 -11.33 -11.21 7.16
N LEU A 137 -11.65 -10.88 5.92
CA LEU A 137 -13.04 -10.73 5.48
C LEU A 137 -13.83 -12.05 5.60
N ASN A 138 -13.19 -13.18 5.30
CA ASN A 138 -13.77 -14.49 5.49
C ASN A 138 -14.01 -14.81 6.98
N TYR A 139 -13.11 -14.39 7.86
CA TYR A 139 -13.30 -14.57 9.31
C TYR A 139 -14.49 -13.75 9.80
N ILE A 140 -14.65 -12.53 9.32
CA ILE A 140 -15.80 -11.68 9.66
C ILE A 140 -17.10 -12.37 9.25
N ASP A 141 -17.15 -12.92 8.04
CA ASP A 141 -18.33 -13.62 7.55
C ASP A 141 -18.65 -14.90 8.37
N LYS A 142 -17.63 -15.67 8.72
CA LYS A 142 -17.82 -16.96 9.41
C LYS A 142 -18.06 -16.81 10.90
N LEU A 143 -17.37 -15.87 11.54
CA LEU A 143 -17.42 -15.71 13.00
C LEU A 143 -18.44 -14.67 13.45
N GLY A 144 -18.85 -13.76 12.55
CA GLY A 144 -19.54 -12.53 12.89
C GLY A 144 -18.56 -11.45 13.32
N TYR A 145 -18.94 -10.20 13.14
CA TYR A 145 -18.03 -9.06 13.31
C TYR A 145 -17.53 -8.93 14.75
N GLU A 146 -18.43 -9.03 15.72
CA GLU A 146 -18.07 -8.92 17.15
C GLU A 146 -17.08 -10.02 17.56
N ASN A 147 -17.30 -11.24 17.12
CA ASN A 147 -16.40 -12.37 17.40
C ASN A 147 -15.03 -12.18 16.74
N PHE A 148 -15.01 -11.64 15.51
CA PHE A 148 -13.78 -11.31 14.83
C PHE A 148 -12.97 -10.27 15.62
N LEU A 149 -13.61 -9.19 16.07
CA LEU A 149 -12.94 -8.15 16.86
C LEU A 149 -12.40 -8.71 18.18
N THR A 150 -13.16 -9.58 18.83
CA THR A 150 -12.68 -10.27 20.04
C THR A 150 -11.45 -11.12 19.75
N ALA A 151 -11.42 -11.81 18.62
CA ALA A 151 -10.26 -12.61 18.20
C ALA A 151 -9.02 -11.77 17.90
N MET A 152 -9.21 -10.49 17.58
CA MET A 152 -8.11 -9.54 17.29
C MET A 152 -7.51 -8.88 18.55
N MET A 153 -8.07 -9.15 19.70
CA MET A 153 -7.57 -8.63 20.99
C MET A 153 -6.21 -9.20 21.41
#